data_6d8863bdb45aaf5b0cbeb09229015912
#
_entry.id   6d8863bdb45aaf5b0cbeb09229015912
#
_cell.length_a   1.000
_cell.length_b   1.000
_cell.length_c   1.000
_cell.angle_alpha   90.00
_cell.angle_beta   90.00
_cell.angle_gamma   90.00
#
_symmetry.space_group_name_H-M   'P 1'
#
loop_
_entity.id
_entity.type
_entity.pdbx_description
1 polymer ?
#
loop_
_entity_poly.entity_id
_entity_poly.type
_entity_poly.pdbx_seq_one_letter_code
_entity_poly.pdbx_strand_id
1 'polypeptide(L)'
;VATLTVSGGIATATYAGAHPFKVGYVAQFAGATPAGLNGNKAILSVTGTSVTFAAPGVPDGAATGTITSKAAPAGWQELFAGALANVIALKPSVVEATGCVLRVDDTGAINARVRAYEAMSDISTGVGMTPLESQAAGGLWWPKSATANATARAWILVADARGFYLAVAPAGGDRYTLLFAGDIASLKSGDAYGYLLTGNQ
;
A
#
# COMPACT_ATOMS: atom_id res chain seq x y z
N VAL A 1 -7.32 -19.63 -2.20
CA VAL A 1 -6.68 -20.39 -3.28
C VAL A 1 -7.40 -21.74 -3.37
N ALA A 2 -7.85 -22.16 -4.56
CA ALA A 2 -8.51 -23.44 -4.75
C ALA A 2 -7.47 -24.57 -4.88
N THR A 3 -6.43 -24.37 -5.69
CA THR A 3 -5.32 -25.30 -5.82
C THR A 3 -3.99 -24.55 -5.94
N LEU A 4 -2.91 -25.17 -5.50
CA LEU A 4 -1.56 -24.69 -5.68
C LEU A 4 -0.67 -25.88 -6.10
N THR A 5 -0.03 -25.79 -7.26
CA THR A 5 0.80 -26.87 -7.81
C THR A 5 2.14 -26.32 -8.23
N VAL A 6 3.20 -27.13 -8.10
CA VAL A 6 4.56 -26.80 -8.53
C VAL A 6 4.96 -27.70 -9.69
N SER A 7 5.55 -27.12 -10.70
CA SER A 7 6.16 -27.85 -11.82
C SER A 7 7.36 -27.06 -12.34
N GLY A 8 8.52 -27.71 -12.41
CA GLY A 8 9.74 -27.13 -12.92
C GLY A 8 10.19 -25.86 -12.17
N GLY A 9 9.98 -25.80 -10.85
CA GLY A 9 10.31 -24.63 -10.03
C GLY A 9 9.37 -23.42 -10.17
N ILE A 10 8.25 -23.59 -10.84
CA ILE A 10 7.17 -22.59 -10.93
C ILE A 10 5.94 -23.10 -10.18
N ALA A 11 5.40 -22.29 -9.30
CA ALA A 11 4.14 -22.56 -8.63
C ALA A 11 2.99 -21.88 -9.37
N THR A 12 1.88 -22.61 -9.55
CA THR A 12 0.62 -22.11 -10.10
C THR A 12 -0.46 -22.17 -9.04
N ALA A 13 -0.96 -21.01 -8.63
CA ALA A 13 -2.11 -20.90 -7.75
C ALA A 13 -3.36 -20.64 -8.58
N THR A 14 -4.39 -21.49 -8.41
CA THR A 14 -5.69 -21.36 -9.08
C THR A 14 -6.75 -20.94 -8.06
N TYR A 15 -7.63 -20.04 -8.48
CA TYR A 15 -8.72 -19.50 -7.69
C TYR A 15 -10.07 -20.00 -8.20
N ALA A 16 -11.06 -20.08 -7.33
CA ALA A 16 -12.42 -20.46 -7.73
C ALA A 16 -13.12 -19.39 -8.60
N GLY A 17 -12.59 -18.18 -8.65
CA GLY A 17 -13.09 -17.07 -9.45
C GLY A 17 -11.97 -16.08 -9.78
N ALA A 18 -12.34 -14.90 -10.27
CA ALA A 18 -11.37 -13.84 -10.59
C ALA A 18 -10.58 -13.40 -9.35
N HIS A 19 -9.33 -13.01 -9.56
CA HIS A 19 -8.43 -12.50 -8.53
C HIS A 19 -7.93 -11.09 -8.89
N PRO A 20 -7.48 -10.26 -7.91
CA PRO A 20 -7.06 -8.88 -8.17
C PRO A 20 -5.59 -8.74 -8.62
N PHE A 21 -4.82 -9.82 -8.62
CA PHE A 21 -3.37 -9.76 -8.88
C PHE A 21 -3.06 -9.46 -10.35
N LYS A 22 -1.94 -8.77 -10.57
CA LYS A 22 -1.35 -8.49 -11.89
C LYS A 22 0.11 -8.92 -11.90
N VAL A 23 0.69 -9.03 -13.09
CA VAL A 23 2.12 -9.30 -13.24
C VAL A 23 2.93 -8.20 -12.52
N GLY A 24 3.96 -8.60 -11.79
CA GLY A 24 4.79 -7.72 -10.99
C GLY A 24 4.24 -7.39 -9.59
N TYR A 25 2.99 -7.72 -9.27
CA TYR A 25 2.49 -7.61 -7.91
C TYR A 25 3.19 -8.61 -6.99
N VAL A 26 3.32 -8.25 -5.72
CA VAL A 26 3.76 -9.18 -4.69
C VAL A 26 2.53 -9.67 -3.91
N ALA A 27 2.30 -10.97 -3.95
CA ALA A 27 1.26 -11.63 -3.16
C ALA A 27 1.89 -12.36 -1.98
N GLN A 28 1.26 -12.27 -0.81
CA GLN A 28 1.62 -13.06 0.36
C GLN A 28 0.76 -14.31 0.40
N PHE A 29 1.41 -15.48 0.35
CA PHE A 29 0.78 -16.79 0.50
C PHE A 29 0.99 -17.33 1.91
N ALA A 30 0.01 -18.03 2.45
CA ALA A 30 0.08 -18.67 3.76
C ALA A 30 -0.71 -19.99 3.78
N GLY A 31 -0.34 -20.89 4.70
CA GLY A 31 -1.04 -22.15 4.95
C GLY A 31 -0.72 -23.27 3.95
N ALA A 32 0.27 -23.08 3.08
CA ALA A 32 0.71 -24.11 2.15
C ALA A 32 1.76 -25.04 2.76
N THR A 33 1.70 -26.30 2.39
CA THR A 33 2.76 -27.29 2.54
C THR A 33 3.12 -27.81 1.14
N PRO A 34 4.42 -27.77 0.73
CA PRO A 34 5.63 -27.38 1.49
C PRO A 34 5.70 -25.91 1.87
N ALA A 35 6.39 -25.64 2.98
CA ALA A 35 6.51 -24.28 3.56
C ALA A 35 7.18 -23.25 2.63
N GLY A 36 8.03 -23.67 1.69
CA GLY A 36 8.67 -22.82 0.69
C GLY A 36 7.70 -22.08 -0.24
N LEU A 37 6.44 -22.49 -0.27
CA LEU A 37 5.36 -21.81 -1.01
C LEU A 37 4.76 -20.61 -0.28
N ASN A 38 4.99 -20.49 1.02
CA ASN A 38 4.48 -19.40 1.83
C ASN A 38 5.37 -18.14 1.75
N GLY A 39 4.84 -17.03 2.27
CA GLY A 39 5.52 -15.73 2.27
C GLY A 39 5.24 -14.90 1.03
N ASN A 40 6.01 -13.85 0.84
CA ASN A 40 5.85 -12.91 -0.25
C ASN A 40 6.41 -13.49 -1.57
N LYS A 41 5.59 -13.48 -2.61
CA LYS A 41 5.91 -14.02 -3.93
C LYS A 41 5.61 -12.99 -5.01
N ALA A 42 6.60 -12.69 -5.84
CA ALA A 42 6.39 -11.85 -7.03
C ALA A 42 5.61 -12.64 -8.09
N ILE A 43 4.53 -12.06 -8.59
CA ILE A 43 3.67 -12.67 -9.60
C ILE A 43 4.32 -12.54 -10.97
N LEU A 44 4.58 -13.67 -11.62
CA LEU A 44 5.25 -13.77 -12.92
C LEU A 44 4.25 -13.72 -14.07
N SER A 45 3.12 -14.40 -13.93
CA SER A 45 2.05 -14.39 -14.95
C SER A 45 0.68 -14.50 -14.30
N VAL A 46 -0.34 -14.10 -15.03
CA VAL A 46 -1.74 -14.16 -14.61
C VAL A 46 -2.64 -14.62 -15.72
N THR A 47 -3.71 -15.32 -15.36
CA THR A 47 -4.91 -15.56 -16.20
C THR A 47 -6.13 -14.99 -15.48
N GLY A 48 -7.34 -15.23 -15.97
CA GLY A 48 -8.57 -14.81 -15.27
C GLY A 48 -8.74 -15.44 -13.88
N THR A 49 -8.18 -16.63 -13.67
CA THR A 49 -8.37 -17.41 -12.45
C THR A 49 -7.09 -18.01 -11.88
N SER A 50 -5.91 -17.69 -12.42
CA SER A 50 -4.66 -18.22 -11.89
C SER A 50 -3.52 -17.21 -11.92
N VAL A 51 -2.55 -17.41 -11.03
CA VAL A 51 -1.29 -16.70 -11.00
C VAL A 51 -0.13 -17.66 -10.90
N THR A 52 1.04 -17.29 -11.44
CA THR A 52 2.27 -18.06 -11.27
C THR A 52 3.32 -17.25 -10.51
N PHE A 53 4.19 -17.94 -9.77
CA PHE A 53 5.35 -17.37 -9.11
C PHE A 53 6.51 -18.38 -9.01
N ALA A 54 7.73 -17.88 -8.82
CA ALA A 54 8.89 -18.74 -8.67
C ALA A 54 8.86 -19.51 -7.34
N ALA A 55 9.13 -20.81 -7.40
CA ALA A 55 9.19 -21.72 -6.26
C ALA A 55 10.48 -22.57 -6.29
N PRO A 56 11.68 -21.94 -6.32
CA PRO A 56 12.92 -22.70 -6.43
C PRO A 56 13.12 -23.58 -5.20
N GLY A 57 13.59 -24.81 -5.43
CA GLY A 57 13.84 -25.77 -4.36
C GLY A 57 12.59 -26.43 -3.75
N VAL A 58 11.40 -26.09 -4.24
CA VAL A 58 10.16 -26.77 -3.85
C VAL A 58 9.94 -27.94 -4.80
N PRO A 59 9.71 -29.18 -4.30
CA PRO A 59 9.43 -30.33 -5.12
C PRO A 59 8.19 -30.14 -6.00
N ASP A 60 8.22 -30.70 -7.20
CA ASP A 60 7.04 -30.75 -8.07
C ASP A 60 5.89 -31.52 -7.42
N GLY A 61 4.67 -31.04 -7.63
CA GLY A 61 3.46 -31.67 -7.10
C GLY A 61 2.44 -30.67 -6.58
N ALA A 62 1.35 -31.21 -6.06
CA ALA A 62 0.28 -30.43 -5.46
C ALA A 62 0.62 -30.04 -4.00
N ALA A 63 0.44 -28.80 -3.66
CA ALA A 63 0.51 -28.34 -2.29
C ALA A 63 -0.73 -28.75 -1.49
N THR A 64 -0.55 -28.92 -0.19
CA THR A 64 -1.63 -29.21 0.76
C THR A 64 -1.79 -28.08 1.77
N GLY A 65 -2.90 -28.12 2.53
CA GLY A 65 -3.21 -27.14 3.59
C GLY A 65 -4.32 -26.16 3.21
N THR A 66 -4.69 -25.30 4.14
CA THR A 66 -5.66 -24.21 3.91
C THR A 66 -4.92 -23.01 3.35
N ILE A 67 -4.80 -22.96 2.02
CA ILE A 67 -3.94 -21.97 1.35
C ILE A 67 -4.71 -20.69 1.13
N THR A 68 -4.17 -19.59 1.64
CA THR A 68 -4.69 -18.23 1.46
C THR A 68 -3.69 -17.37 0.70
N SER A 69 -4.19 -16.30 0.06
CA SER A 69 -3.35 -15.29 -0.56
C SER A 69 -3.99 -13.91 -0.42
N LYS A 70 -3.15 -12.91 -0.25
CA LYS A 70 -3.53 -11.49 -0.23
C LYS A 70 -2.41 -10.66 -0.85
N ALA A 71 -2.67 -9.37 -1.13
CA ALA A 71 -1.58 -8.45 -1.45
C ALA A 71 -0.58 -8.43 -0.30
N ALA A 72 0.71 -8.50 -0.62
CA ALA A 72 1.75 -8.45 0.40
C ALA A 72 1.74 -7.06 1.08
N PRO A 73 1.95 -6.99 2.40
CA PRO A 73 2.15 -5.71 3.07
C PRO A 73 3.37 -4.99 2.48
N ALA A 74 3.24 -3.70 2.25
CA ALA A 74 4.34 -2.88 1.75
C ALA A 74 5.35 -2.45 2.83
N GLY A 75 5.23 -2.98 4.05
CA GLY A 75 6.09 -2.58 5.18
C GLY A 75 5.58 -1.35 5.92
N TRP A 76 4.33 -0.99 5.73
CA TRP A 76 3.63 0.04 6.49
C TRP A 76 2.72 -0.59 7.53
N GLN A 77 2.60 0.07 8.68
CA GLN A 77 1.70 -0.33 9.74
C GLN A 77 0.68 0.77 10.04
N GLU A 78 -0.52 0.36 10.40
CA GLU A 78 -1.51 1.22 11.00
C GLU A 78 -1.05 1.54 12.43
N LEU A 79 -0.83 2.82 12.71
CA LEU A 79 -0.46 3.28 14.03
C LEU A 79 -1.70 3.61 14.86
N PHE A 80 -2.64 4.33 14.25
CA PHE A 80 -3.93 4.67 14.85
C PHE A 80 -5.03 4.63 13.81
N ALA A 81 -6.17 4.00 14.15
CA ALA A 81 -7.41 4.05 13.39
C ALA A 81 -8.61 3.81 14.31
N GLY A 82 -9.81 4.03 13.79
CA GLY A 82 -11.08 3.67 14.46
C GLY A 82 -11.60 4.67 15.49
N ALA A 83 -10.75 5.51 16.08
CA ALA A 83 -11.20 6.55 17.03
C ALA A 83 -11.99 7.67 16.33
N LEU A 84 -11.63 7.98 15.09
CA LEU A 84 -12.37 8.88 14.20
C LEU A 84 -12.73 8.11 12.92
N ALA A 85 -13.98 8.20 12.48
CA ALA A 85 -14.42 7.58 11.25
C ALA A 85 -13.65 8.15 10.05
N ASN A 86 -13.15 7.28 9.16
CA ASN A 86 -12.43 7.64 7.95
C ASN A 86 -11.09 8.39 8.19
N VAL A 87 -10.51 8.27 9.38
CA VAL A 87 -9.20 8.85 9.69
C VAL A 87 -8.26 7.73 10.12
N ILE A 88 -7.05 7.72 9.53
CA ILE A 88 -6.02 6.73 9.79
C ILE A 88 -4.65 7.41 9.90
N ALA A 89 -3.79 6.88 10.75
CA ALA A 89 -2.39 7.22 10.82
C ALA A 89 -1.53 6.01 10.48
N LEU A 90 -0.66 6.15 9.52
CA LEU A 90 0.21 5.11 8.97
C LEU A 90 1.67 5.47 9.18
N LYS A 91 2.50 4.48 9.46
CA LYS A 91 3.96 4.70 9.49
C LYS A 91 4.71 3.50 8.91
N PRO A 92 5.91 3.71 8.35
CA PRO A 92 6.81 2.62 8.01
C PRO A 92 7.13 1.75 9.23
N SER A 93 7.25 0.43 9.02
CA SER A 93 7.58 -0.52 10.09
C SER A 93 9.06 -0.91 10.11
N VAL A 94 9.82 -0.53 9.07
CA VAL A 94 11.26 -0.84 8.97
C VAL A 94 12.09 0.18 9.76
N VAL A 95 13.16 -0.30 10.36
CA VAL A 95 14.02 0.51 11.25
C VAL A 95 14.83 1.57 10.49
N GLU A 96 15.07 1.34 9.20
CA GLU A 96 15.80 2.26 8.32
C GLU A 96 14.98 3.47 7.86
N ALA A 97 13.67 3.46 8.10
CA ALA A 97 12.81 4.58 7.78
C ALA A 97 12.91 5.69 8.84
N THR A 98 12.60 6.91 8.46
CA THR A 98 12.55 8.07 9.39
C THR A 98 11.54 7.86 10.52
N GLY A 99 10.54 6.99 10.31
CA GLY A 99 9.45 6.74 11.26
C GLY A 99 8.39 7.85 11.28
N CYS A 100 8.47 8.82 10.36
CA CYS A 100 7.43 9.83 10.21
C CYS A 100 6.06 9.19 9.96
N VAL A 101 5.05 9.78 10.54
CA VAL A 101 3.66 9.28 10.51
C VAL A 101 2.87 10.06 9.49
N LEU A 102 2.25 9.38 8.55
CA LEU A 102 1.28 9.96 7.63
C LEU A 102 -0.12 9.84 8.23
N ARG A 103 -0.76 10.96 8.52
CA ARG A 103 -2.18 11.01 8.87
C ARG A 103 -3.01 11.33 7.63
N VAL A 104 -3.99 10.50 7.36
CA VAL A 104 -4.95 10.66 6.27
C VAL A 104 -6.33 10.84 6.88
N ASP A 105 -7.00 11.93 6.53
CA ASP A 105 -8.39 12.22 6.91
C ASP A 105 -9.24 12.20 5.64
N ASP A 106 -9.96 11.11 5.46
CA ASP A 106 -10.80 10.83 4.30
C ASP A 106 -12.27 11.18 4.53
N THR A 107 -12.58 12.11 5.43
CA THR A 107 -13.95 12.56 5.70
C THR A 107 -14.54 13.41 4.57
N GLY A 108 -13.70 14.10 3.79
CA GLY A 108 -14.15 14.92 2.66
C GLY A 108 -14.70 14.06 1.52
N ALA A 109 -15.74 14.57 0.85
CA ALA A 109 -16.42 13.81 -0.21
C ALA A 109 -15.58 13.62 -1.49
N ILE A 110 -14.73 14.60 -1.84
CA ILE A 110 -13.95 14.61 -3.10
C ILE A 110 -12.43 14.60 -2.88
N ASN A 111 -11.97 15.02 -1.72
CA ASN A 111 -10.57 15.04 -1.35
C ASN A 111 -10.39 14.45 0.05
N ALA A 112 -9.25 13.82 0.28
CA ALA A 112 -8.73 13.57 1.61
C ALA A 112 -7.80 14.73 2.04
N ARG A 113 -7.63 14.92 3.34
CA ARG A 113 -6.63 15.81 3.93
C ARG A 113 -5.48 14.96 4.45
N VAL A 114 -4.26 15.35 4.12
CA VAL A 114 -3.08 14.61 4.56
C VAL A 114 -2.07 15.52 5.24
N ARG A 115 -1.38 14.95 6.22
CA ARG A 115 -0.35 15.63 6.99
C ARG A 115 0.65 14.62 7.51
N ALA A 116 1.91 14.97 7.52
CA ALA A 116 2.94 14.16 8.16
C ALA A 116 3.26 14.70 9.56
N TYR A 117 3.74 13.83 10.42
CA TYR A 117 4.21 14.15 11.77
C TYR A 117 5.51 13.39 12.04
N GLU A 118 6.40 13.98 12.82
CA GLU A 118 7.59 13.26 13.33
C GLU A 118 7.18 12.13 14.27
N ALA A 119 6.19 12.39 15.12
CA ALA A 119 5.58 11.38 16.00
C ALA A 119 4.14 11.75 16.33
N MET A 120 3.32 10.74 16.59
CA MET A 120 1.95 10.91 17.08
C MET A 120 1.72 10.05 18.34
N SER A 121 0.97 10.60 19.30
CA SER A 121 0.54 9.89 20.51
C SER A 121 -0.87 9.34 20.43
N ASP A 122 -1.70 9.91 19.56
CA ASP A 122 -3.04 9.44 19.18
C ASP A 122 -3.40 9.97 17.78
N ILE A 123 -4.60 9.62 17.27
CA ILE A 123 -5.03 9.98 15.90
C ILE A 123 -5.15 11.50 15.68
N SER A 124 -5.20 12.31 16.73
CA SER A 124 -5.39 13.76 16.68
C SER A 124 -4.21 14.56 17.18
N THR A 125 -3.28 13.93 17.90
CA THR A 125 -2.18 14.60 18.60
C THR A 125 -0.83 14.13 18.10
N GLY A 126 -0.01 15.05 17.63
CA GLY A 126 1.35 14.76 17.14
C GLY A 126 2.26 15.98 17.23
N VAL A 127 3.56 15.73 17.05
CA VAL A 127 4.62 16.74 17.03
C VAL A 127 5.33 16.73 15.68
N GLY A 128 6.00 17.86 15.33
CA GLY A 128 6.72 17.99 14.07
C GLY A 128 5.81 17.92 12.85
N MET A 129 4.64 18.55 12.92
CA MET A 129 3.66 18.50 11.83
C MET A 129 4.16 19.19 10.56
N THR A 130 3.95 18.54 9.41
CA THR A 130 4.27 19.04 8.07
C THR A 130 3.13 18.76 7.08
N PRO A 131 2.61 19.75 6.32
CA PRO A 131 2.87 21.20 6.50
C PRO A 131 2.34 21.74 7.83
N LEU A 132 2.89 22.87 8.26
CA LEU A 132 2.36 23.62 9.40
C LEU A 132 0.94 24.14 9.08
N GLU A 133 0.15 24.42 10.12
CA GLU A 133 -1.19 24.97 9.96
C GLU A 133 -1.19 26.32 9.21
N SER A 134 -0.15 27.14 9.41
CA SER A 134 0.04 28.41 8.71
C SER A 134 0.45 28.25 7.24
N GLN A 135 0.98 27.08 6.85
CA GLN A 135 1.37 26.79 5.47
C GLN A 135 0.20 26.17 4.68
N ALA A 136 -0.50 25.21 5.27
CA ALA A 136 -1.67 24.57 4.68
C ALA A 136 -2.66 24.20 5.79
N ALA A 137 -3.66 25.03 5.99
CA ALA A 137 -4.69 24.83 7.01
C ALA A 137 -5.39 23.48 6.82
N GLY A 138 -5.35 22.63 7.87
CA GLY A 138 -5.86 21.26 7.83
C GLY A 138 -5.01 20.23 7.06
N GLY A 139 -3.86 20.60 6.49
CA GLY A 139 -2.97 19.74 5.70
C GLY A 139 -3.14 19.91 4.20
N LEU A 140 -2.45 19.08 3.41
CA LEU A 140 -2.56 19.08 1.95
C LEU A 140 -3.82 18.34 1.48
N TRP A 141 -4.27 18.67 0.28
CA TRP A 141 -5.37 17.97 -0.38
C TRP A 141 -4.86 16.82 -1.25
N TRP A 142 -5.42 15.64 -1.04
CA TRP A 142 -5.29 14.50 -1.94
C TRP A 142 -6.61 14.27 -2.68
N PRO A 143 -6.70 14.56 -3.98
CA PRO A 143 -7.89 14.33 -4.78
C PRO A 143 -8.24 12.85 -4.83
N LYS A 144 -9.50 12.50 -4.54
CA LYS A 144 -10.01 11.13 -4.66
C LYS A 144 -11.15 10.99 -5.66
N SER A 145 -11.95 12.03 -5.84
CA SER A 145 -13.05 12.05 -6.82
C SER A 145 -13.34 13.47 -7.29
N ALA A 146 -13.70 13.63 -8.55
CA ALA A 146 -14.14 14.91 -9.10
C ALA A 146 -15.57 15.26 -8.67
N THR A 147 -16.34 14.29 -8.17
CA THR A 147 -17.75 14.47 -7.76
C THR A 147 -18.04 13.69 -6.49
N ALA A 148 -18.91 14.26 -5.63
CA ALA A 148 -19.36 13.63 -4.39
C ALA A 148 -20.39 12.54 -4.68
N ASN A 149 -19.92 11.38 -5.14
CA ASN A 149 -20.76 10.21 -5.41
C ASN A 149 -20.03 8.90 -5.09
N ALA A 150 -20.72 7.77 -5.15
CA ALA A 150 -20.18 6.44 -4.87
C ALA A 150 -19.55 5.75 -6.10
N THR A 151 -19.34 6.45 -7.21
CA THR A 151 -18.70 5.86 -8.39
C THR A 151 -17.25 5.52 -8.08
N ALA A 152 -16.89 4.25 -8.28
CA ALA A 152 -15.51 3.80 -8.08
C ALA A 152 -14.53 4.55 -8.99
N ARG A 153 -13.39 4.93 -8.44
CA ARG A 153 -12.29 5.59 -9.16
C ARG A 153 -11.13 4.62 -9.32
N ALA A 154 -10.53 4.63 -10.50
CA ALA A 154 -9.33 3.84 -10.73
C ALA A 154 -8.16 4.42 -9.92
N TRP A 155 -7.35 3.55 -9.35
CA TRP A 155 -6.14 3.92 -8.63
C TRP A 155 -5.06 2.87 -8.81
N ILE A 156 -3.81 3.31 -8.67
CA ILE A 156 -2.61 2.49 -8.70
C ILE A 156 -1.76 2.88 -7.50
N LEU A 157 -1.31 1.92 -6.73
CA LEU A 157 -0.36 2.11 -5.63
C LEU A 157 0.93 1.36 -5.94
N VAL A 158 2.05 2.07 -5.90
CA VAL A 158 3.39 1.49 -5.96
C VAL A 158 4.08 1.86 -4.65
N ALA A 159 4.41 0.87 -3.84
CA ALA A 159 4.88 1.06 -2.48
C ALA A 159 6.05 0.14 -2.14
N ASP A 160 6.94 0.63 -1.31
CA ASP A 160 7.92 -0.15 -0.58
C ASP A 160 7.84 0.14 0.93
N ALA A 161 8.81 -0.34 1.69
CA ALA A 161 8.80 -0.20 3.15
C ALA A 161 9.11 1.23 3.65
N ARG A 162 9.43 2.18 2.77
CA ARG A 162 9.83 3.55 3.13
C ARG A 162 8.96 4.63 2.51
N GLY A 163 8.30 4.34 1.37
CA GLY A 163 7.48 5.32 0.68
C GLY A 163 6.50 4.69 -0.29
N PHE A 164 5.59 5.49 -0.82
CA PHE A 164 4.68 5.05 -1.86
C PHE A 164 4.27 6.18 -2.80
N TYR A 165 3.97 5.77 -4.03
CA TYR A 165 3.25 6.58 -5.01
C TYR A 165 1.81 6.08 -5.10
N LEU A 166 0.87 7.01 -4.98
CA LEU A 166 -0.55 6.77 -5.20
C LEU A 166 -0.99 7.58 -6.42
N ALA A 167 -1.40 6.90 -7.48
CA ALA A 167 -2.03 7.51 -8.64
C ALA A 167 -3.54 7.28 -8.57
N VAL A 168 -4.33 8.34 -8.63
CA VAL A 168 -5.80 8.29 -8.62
C VAL A 168 -6.34 8.98 -9.86
N ALA A 169 -7.39 8.44 -10.49
CA ALA A 169 -8.11 9.05 -11.59
C ALA A 169 -9.44 9.66 -11.07
N PRO A 170 -9.45 10.90 -10.52
CA PRO A 170 -10.61 11.45 -9.82
C PRO A 170 -11.83 11.65 -10.74
N ALA A 171 -11.60 11.98 -11.99
CA ALA A 171 -12.65 12.15 -13.02
C ALA A 171 -12.95 10.85 -13.81
N GLY A 172 -12.22 9.77 -13.52
CA GLY A 172 -12.21 8.57 -14.35
C GLY A 172 -11.32 8.73 -15.59
N GLY A 173 -11.31 7.72 -16.48
CA GLY A 173 -10.45 7.68 -17.68
C GLY A 173 -8.97 7.53 -17.33
N ASP A 174 -8.10 8.08 -18.18
CA ASP A 174 -6.65 7.84 -18.15
C ASP A 174 -5.86 8.98 -17.48
N ARG A 175 -6.54 9.95 -16.88
CA ARG A 175 -5.91 11.11 -16.24
C ARG A 175 -5.76 10.87 -14.75
N TYR A 176 -4.53 10.60 -14.36
CA TYR A 176 -4.18 10.33 -12.97
C TYR A 176 -3.50 11.53 -12.32
N THR A 177 -3.88 11.82 -11.09
CA THR A 177 -3.11 12.66 -10.17
C THR A 177 -2.13 11.76 -9.44
N LEU A 178 -0.84 12.10 -9.46
CA LEU A 178 0.21 11.35 -8.77
C LEU A 178 0.54 12.02 -7.44
N LEU A 179 0.49 11.25 -6.37
CA LEU A 179 0.72 11.65 -5.00
C LEU A 179 1.86 10.80 -4.42
N PHE A 180 2.65 11.39 -3.53
CA PHE A 180 3.75 10.70 -2.86
C PHE A 180 3.73 10.99 -1.37
N ALA A 181 4.04 9.98 -0.58
CA ALA A 181 4.36 10.11 0.84
C ALA A 181 5.47 9.10 1.21
N GLY A 182 6.47 9.56 1.92
CA GLY A 182 7.53 8.68 2.40
C GLY A 182 8.91 9.31 2.44
N ASP A 183 9.87 8.48 2.74
CA ASP A 183 11.27 8.86 2.86
C ASP A 183 11.90 9.10 1.48
N ILE A 184 12.80 10.07 1.44
CA ILE A 184 13.67 10.36 0.30
C ILE A 184 15.14 10.24 0.72
N ALA A 185 15.98 9.82 -0.20
CA ALA A 185 17.42 9.66 0.07
C ALA A 185 18.19 10.98 0.15
N SER A 186 17.62 12.06 -0.40
CA SER A 186 18.25 13.38 -0.44
C SER A 186 17.79 14.23 0.73
N LEU A 187 18.74 14.68 1.54
CA LEU A 187 18.52 15.59 2.65
C LEU A 187 19.32 16.88 2.38
N LYS A 188 18.64 18.02 2.37
CA LYS A 188 19.31 19.32 2.27
C LYS A 188 19.82 19.79 3.63
N SER A 189 20.86 20.60 3.62
CA SER A 189 21.34 21.25 4.84
C SER A 189 20.21 22.05 5.49
N GLY A 190 19.93 21.76 6.76
CA GLY A 190 18.85 22.38 7.52
C GLY A 190 17.57 21.55 7.63
N ASP A 191 17.40 20.50 6.80
CA ASP A 191 16.28 19.58 6.95
C ASP A 191 16.59 18.58 8.09
N ALA A 192 15.62 18.38 8.98
CA ALA A 192 15.77 17.40 10.07
C ALA A 192 15.52 15.96 9.60
N TYR A 193 14.64 15.79 8.60
CA TYR A 193 14.22 14.48 8.08
C TYR A 193 14.16 14.47 6.56
N GLY A 194 14.56 13.36 5.97
CA GLY A 194 14.39 13.06 4.55
C GLY A 194 12.98 12.52 4.25
N TYR A 195 11.93 13.26 4.58
CA TYR A 195 10.55 12.88 4.33
C TYR A 195 9.88 13.86 3.36
N LEU A 196 9.17 13.34 2.38
CA LEU A 196 8.42 14.13 1.39
C LEU A 196 6.94 13.76 1.44
N LEU A 197 6.10 14.78 1.48
CA LEU A 197 4.66 14.69 1.32
C LEU A 197 4.24 15.63 0.18
N THR A 198 3.59 15.08 -0.86
CA THR A 198 3.05 15.88 -1.96
C THR A 198 1.54 16.03 -1.83
N GLY A 199 0.99 17.08 -2.40
CA GLY A 199 -0.45 17.36 -2.44
C GLY A 199 -0.72 18.79 -2.92
N ASN A 200 -2.00 19.11 -3.07
CA ASN A 200 -2.43 20.47 -3.41
C ASN A 200 -2.68 21.29 -2.14
N GLN A 201 -2.57 22.61 -2.25
CA GLN A 201 -2.98 23.57 -1.22
C GLN A 201 -4.36 24.14 -1.52
#